data_fed09a5651231b2e4bc77c65f060e39e
#
_entry.id   fed09a5651231b2e4bc77c65f060e39e
#
_cell.length_a   1.000
_cell.length_b   1.000
_cell.length_c   1.000
_cell.angle_alpha   90.00
_cell.angle_beta   90.00
_cell.angle_gamma   90.00
#
_symmetry.space_group_name_H-M   'P 1'
#
loop_
_entity.id
_entity.type
_entity.pdbx_description
1 polymer ?
#
loop_
_entity_poly.entity_id
_entity_poly.type
_entity_poly.pdbx_seq_one_letter_code
_entity_poly.pdbx_strand_id
1 'polypeptide(L)'
;MHDVRTFLSRNDKQISKSIKRFFTRFHVSSALKASNAYKKKGLPVMEFFQYLFLLIFSNRSMYMNLITGRNTPDFAKDTVYRFMKMIQINWIRFTTILSTRIIRDAILPLDSEDRANVLIIDDSMFEHNRSKKVELLAKVYDHAKHKYRFGFRMLTLGWSDGSTFLPVNSVLLSTENRKNRINEATEVDKRTVGYKRRKLSMEKGTQAMLTLLDAARKATISAKYVLFDSWFSSPSTLHAVKSMGYDVIGMVKKTPKMFFRYNGEDMSLTSIYNTNKKRRGRSRYLLSVMIDVVKDGEIIPAKVVYVRNSLSYDAMTAHTAVVFTRYMILSLESRESNDNRSLGELFLYFSDEMSDIT
;
A
#
# COMPACT_ATOMS: atom_id res chain seq x y z
N MET A 1 20.51 3.92 40.38
CA MET A 1 19.99 2.82 39.54
C MET A 1 18.46 2.66 39.75
N HIS A 2 17.74 3.75 39.55
CA HIS A 2 16.27 3.86 39.59
C HIS A 2 15.84 4.07 38.16
N ASP A 3 15.33 3.17 37.62
CA ASP A 3 14.02 2.65 37.32
C ASP A 3 13.63 2.69 35.83
N VAL A 4 14.52 2.08 34.99
CA VAL A 4 14.18 1.74 33.59
C VAL A 4 12.95 0.79 33.56
N ARG A 5 12.74 -0.03 34.59
CA ARG A 5 11.59 -0.96 34.66
C ARG A 5 10.27 -0.23 34.89
N THR A 6 10.26 0.83 35.68
CA THR A 6 9.03 1.63 35.94
C THR A 6 8.63 2.47 34.74
N PHE A 7 9.61 2.96 33.97
CA PHE A 7 9.39 3.73 32.74
C PHE A 7 8.80 2.85 31.62
N LEU A 8 9.35 1.65 31.41
CA LEU A 8 8.81 0.67 30.44
C LEU A 8 7.38 0.24 30.80
N SER A 9 7.08 0.03 32.08
CA SER A 9 5.73 -0.35 32.52
C SER A 9 4.69 0.75 32.36
N ARG A 10 5.07 2.04 32.46
CA ARG A 10 4.19 3.18 32.19
C ARG A 10 3.89 3.30 30.70
N ASN A 11 4.92 3.21 29.85
CA ASN A 11 4.74 3.25 28.39
C ASN A 11 3.91 2.07 27.88
N ASP A 12 4.12 0.85 28.38
CA ASP A 12 3.33 -0.32 28.02
C ASP A 12 1.84 -0.16 28.39
N LYS A 13 1.53 0.42 29.56
CA LYS A 13 0.16 0.73 29.97
C LYS A 13 -0.48 1.79 29.10
N GLN A 14 0.29 2.81 28.69
CA GLN A 14 -0.21 3.89 27.83
C GLN A 14 -0.46 3.40 26.40
N ILE A 15 0.45 2.60 25.83
CA ILE A 15 0.29 1.94 24.53
C ILE A 15 -0.92 1.01 24.56
N SER A 16 -1.08 0.19 25.61
CA SER A 16 -2.23 -0.69 25.76
C SER A 16 -3.57 0.07 25.81
N LYS A 17 -3.60 1.23 26.48
CA LYS A 17 -4.79 2.10 26.49
C LYS A 17 -5.11 2.67 25.11
N SER A 18 -4.09 3.12 24.36
CA SER A 18 -4.23 3.67 23.01
C SER A 18 -4.74 2.62 22.02
N ILE A 19 -4.21 1.40 22.08
CA ILE A 19 -4.67 0.27 21.26
C ILE A 19 -6.13 -0.08 21.58
N LYS A 20 -6.50 -0.17 22.87
CA LYS A 20 -7.88 -0.43 23.28
C LYS A 20 -8.82 0.67 22.79
N ARG A 21 -8.42 1.94 22.91
CA ARG A 21 -9.19 3.09 22.40
C ARG A 21 -9.39 2.99 20.89
N PHE A 22 -8.35 2.68 20.13
CA PHE A 22 -8.43 2.47 18.69
C PHE A 22 -9.41 1.34 18.33
N PHE A 23 -9.29 0.19 18.98
CA PHE A 23 -10.16 -0.96 18.71
C PHE A 23 -11.62 -0.67 19.00
N THR A 24 -11.89 0.08 20.07
CA THR A 24 -13.25 0.49 20.45
C THR A 24 -13.78 1.56 19.50
N ARG A 25 -13.01 2.62 19.26
CA ARG A 25 -13.42 3.76 18.41
C ARG A 25 -13.78 3.31 16.99
N PHE A 26 -12.96 2.46 16.38
CA PHE A 26 -13.18 2.01 15.02
C PHE A 26 -13.90 0.66 14.93
N HIS A 27 -14.44 0.17 16.03
CA HIS A 27 -15.23 -1.07 16.09
C HIS A 27 -14.58 -2.26 15.37
N VAL A 28 -13.30 -2.54 15.69
CA VAL A 28 -12.50 -3.59 15.03
C VAL A 28 -13.17 -4.96 15.11
N SER A 29 -13.78 -5.31 16.27
CA SER A 29 -14.52 -6.58 16.43
C SER A 29 -15.70 -6.71 15.47
N SER A 30 -16.44 -5.63 15.27
CA SER A 30 -17.55 -5.57 14.29
C SER A 30 -17.05 -5.72 12.86
N ALA A 31 -15.92 -5.10 12.50
CA ALA A 31 -15.31 -5.25 11.19
C ALA A 31 -14.85 -6.69 10.92
N LEU A 32 -14.26 -7.36 11.92
CA LEU A 32 -13.90 -8.78 11.84
C LEU A 32 -15.14 -9.65 11.59
N LYS A 33 -16.20 -9.46 12.37
CA LYS A 33 -17.48 -10.21 12.20
C LYS A 33 -18.06 -9.99 10.81
N ALA A 34 -18.15 -8.74 10.34
CA ALA A 34 -18.63 -8.40 9.00
C ALA A 34 -17.79 -9.02 7.88
N SER A 35 -16.55 -9.40 8.17
CA SER A 35 -15.62 -10.06 7.24
C SER A 35 -15.55 -11.58 7.43
N ASN A 36 -16.57 -12.18 8.03
CA ASN A 36 -16.68 -13.61 8.32
C ASN A 36 -15.61 -14.15 9.28
N ALA A 37 -14.98 -13.27 10.07
CA ALA A 37 -14.04 -13.67 11.11
C ALA A 37 -14.80 -13.96 12.42
N TYR A 38 -15.43 -15.10 12.51
CA TYR A 38 -16.15 -15.56 13.70
C TYR A 38 -16.02 -17.06 13.91
N LYS A 39 -16.22 -17.50 15.13
CA LYS A 39 -16.27 -18.91 15.55
C LYS A 39 -17.57 -19.17 16.29
N LYS A 40 -18.14 -20.34 16.07
CA LYS A 40 -19.37 -20.77 16.77
C LYS A 40 -19.11 -21.24 18.21
N LYS A 41 -17.90 -21.77 18.48
CA LYS A 41 -17.50 -22.34 19.78
C LYS A 41 -16.05 -21.96 20.12
N GLY A 42 -15.74 -21.90 21.39
CA GLY A 42 -14.40 -21.61 21.93
C GLY A 42 -14.12 -20.10 22.03
N LEU A 43 -12.85 -19.74 22.21
CA LEU A 43 -12.42 -18.36 22.44
C LEU A 43 -12.79 -17.45 21.27
N PRO A 44 -13.16 -16.19 21.55
CA PRO A 44 -13.50 -15.19 20.55
C PRO A 44 -12.34 -14.93 19.58
N VAL A 45 -12.68 -14.68 18.31
CA VAL A 45 -11.67 -14.36 17.26
C VAL A 45 -10.87 -13.10 17.63
N MET A 46 -11.50 -12.17 18.34
CA MET A 46 -10.87 -10.92 18.74
C MET A 46 -9.63 -11.14 19.62
N GLU A 47 -9.62 -12.15 20.47
CA GLU A 47 -8.45 -12.48 21.32
C GLU A 47 -7.25 -12.89 20.49
N PHE A 48 -7.45 -13.74 19.46
CA PHE A 48 -6.35 -14.15 18.56
C PHE A 48 -5.87 -12.97 17.73
N PHE A 49 -6.79 -12.12 17.27
CA PHE A 49 -6.45 -10.94 16.51
C PHE A 49 -5.63 -9.93 17.35
N GLN A 50 -6.05 -9.67 18.58
CA GLN A 50 -5.32 -8.81 19.51
C GLN A 50 -3.94 -9.37 19.84
N TYR A 51 -3.83 -10.67 20.08
CA TYR A 51 -2.55 -11.30 20.33
C TYR A 51 -1.59 -11.15 19.15
N LEU A 52 -2.03 -11.46 17.93
CA LEU A 52 -1.23 -11.28 16.72
C LEU A 52 -0.83 -9.82 16.50
N PHE A 53 -1.75 -8.89 16.75
CA PHE A 53 -1.49 -7.47 16.64
C PHE A 53 -0.39 -7.03 17.62
N LEU A 54 -0.44 -7.48 18.86
CA LEU A 54 0.58 -7.19 19.88
C LEU A 54 1.95 -7.79 19.54
N LEU A 55 1.99 -8.95 18.89
CA LEU A 55 3.26 -9.54 18.43
C LEU A 55 3.99 -8.63 17.43
N ILE A 56 3.27 -7.94 16.56
CA ILE A 56 3.86 -7.00 15.58
C ILE A 56 4.57 -5.85 16.31
N PHE A 57 3.96 -5.28 17.35
CA PHE A 57 4.56 -4.21 18.15
C PHE A 57 5.77 -4.67 18.98
N SER A 58 5.72 -5.90 19.50
CA SER A 58 6.83 -6.43 20.31
C SER A 58 8.02 -6.89 19.47
N ASN A 59 7.90 -6.89 18.15
CA ASN A 59 8.86 -7.45 17.19
C ASN A 59 9.33 -8.87 17.57
N ARG A 60 8.42 -9.66 18.11
CA ARG A 60 8.69 -11.03 18.58
C ARG A 60 7.85 -12.03 17.81
N SER A 61 8.41 -13.22 17.61
CA SER A 61 7.63 -14.33 17.10
C SER A 61 6.87 -15.01 18.25
N MET A 62 5.78 -15.65 17.91
CA MET A 62 5.03 -16.51 18.84
C MET A 62 5.93 -17.58 19.49
N TYR A 63 6.87 -18.13 18.73
CA TYR A 63 7.88 -19.08 19.20
C TYR A 63 8.77 -18.48 20.30
N MET A 64 9.27 -17.27 20.11
CA MET A 64 10.09 -16.59 21.11
C MET A 64 9.33 -16.30 22.40
N ASN A 65 8.06 -15.95 22.32
CA ASN A 65 7.23 -15.77 23.51
C ASN A 65 7.02 -17.06 24.29
N LEU A 66 6.83 -18.18 23.59
CA LEU A 66 6.72 -19.50 24.22
C LEU A 66 8.00 -19.92 24.95
N ILE A 67 9.18 -19.73 24.33
CA ILE A 67 10.46 -20.10 24.95
C ILE A 67 10.77 -19.21 26.15
N THR A 68 10.50 -17.90 26.04
CA THR A 68 10.86 -16.95 27.11
C THR A 68 9.83 -16.89 28.24
N GLY A 69 8.69 -17.58 28.10
CA GLY A 69 7.58 -17.50 29.06
C GLY A 69 6.97 -16.12 29.24
N ARG A 70 7.31 -15.15 28.35
CA ARG A 70 6.82 -13.78 28.41
C ARG A 70 5.62 -13.61 27.50
N ASN A 71 4.55 -13.02 28.02
CA ASN A 71 3.30 -12.76 27.28
C ASN A 71 2.72 -14.02 26.61
N THR A 72 2.81 -15.17 27.29
CA THR A 72 2.15 -16.41 26.86
C THR A 72 0.65 -16.25 26.99
N PRO A 73 -0.12 -16.46 25.90
CA PRO A 73 -1.58 -16.44 25.98
C PRO A 73 -2.12 -17.71 26.65
N ASP A 74 -3.33 -17.64 27.18
CA ASP A 74 -4.05 -18.78 27.77
C ASP A 74 -4.57 -19.79 26.74
N PHE A 75 -4.03 -19.78 25.53
CA PHE A 75 -4.41 -20.67 24.45
C PHE A 75 -3.20 -21.23 23.69
N ALA A 76 -3.36 -22.44 23.16
CA ALA A 76 -2.30 -23.12 22.42
C ALA A 76 -1.98 -22.41 21.09
N LYS A 77 -0.70 -22.44 20.67
CA LYS A 77 -0.22 -21.87 19.39
C LYS A 77 -1.01 -22.37 18.19
N ASP A 78 -1.44 -23.61 18.19
CA ASP A 78 -2.19 -24.22 17.08
C ASP A 78 -3.56 -23.54 16.89
N THR A 79 -4.11 -22.96 17.95
CA THR A 79 -5.37 -22.20 17.86
C THR A 79 -5.19 -20.92 17.05
N VAL A 80 -4.04 -20.25 17.20
CA VAL A 80 -3.69 -19.05 16.42
C VAL A 80 -3.45 -19.43 14.95
N TYR A 81 -2.72 -20.51 14.71
CA TYR A 81 -2.50 -20.99 13.32
C TYR A 81 -3.81 -21.41 12.65
N ARG A 82 -4.71 -22.07 13.38
CA ARG A 82 -6.06 -22.37 12.87
C ARG A 82 -6.86 -21.12 12.53
N PHE A 83 -6.80 -20.09 13.38
CA PHE A 83 -7.41 -18.80 13.09
C PHE A 83 -6.85 -18.17 11.80
N MET A 84 -5.52 -18.09 11.66
CA MET A 84 -4.90 -17.53 10.45
C MET A 84 -5.24 -18.31 9.17
N LYS A 85 -5.49 -19.62 9.28
CA LYS A 85 -5.86 -20.51 8.16
C LYS A 85 -7.36 -20.55 7.87
N MET A 86 -8.20 -19.76 8.56
CA MET A 86 -9.65 -19.75 8.33
C MET A 86 -9.97 -19.23 6.92
N ILE A 87 -10.48 -20.12 6.06
CA ILE A 87 -10.74 -19.84 4.66
C ILE A 87 -11.94 -18.91 4.42
N GLN A 88 -12.85 -18.81 5.40
CA GLN A 88 -14.03 -17.95 5.30
C GLN A 88 -13.75 -16.47 5.54
N ILE A 89 -12.61 -16.10 6.18
CA ILE A 89 -12.30 -14.71 6.49
C ILE A 89 -11.97 -13.93 5.21
N ASN A 90 -12.66 -12.81 5.02
CA ASN A 90 -12.37 -11.88 3.94
C ASN A 90 -11.50 -10.71 4.44
N TRP A 91 -10.17 -10.87 4.33
CA TRP A 91 -9.22 -9.88 4.79
C TRP A 91 -9.26 -8.57 3.99
N ILE A 92 -9.52 -8.62 2.68
CA ILE A 92 -9.73 -7.42 1.86
C ILE A 92 -10.91 -6.62 2.41
N ARG A 93 -12.04 -7.29 2.69
CA ARG A 93 -13.21 -6.63 3.26
C ARG A 93 -12.93 -6.07 4.66
N PHE A 94 -12.19 -6.79 5.48
CA PHE A 94 -11.85 -6.36 6.84
C PHE A 94 -11.05 -5.06 6.81
N THR A 95 -9.96 -5.02 6.06
CA THR A 95 -9.10 -3.83 5.96
C THR A 95 -9.82 -2.67 5.30
N THR A 96 -10.61 -2.92 4.25
CA THR A 96 -11.43 -1.89 3.60
C THR A 96 -12.46 -1.27 4.57
N ILE A 97 -13.20 -2.07 5.35
CA ILE A 97 -14.15 -1.55 6.34
C ILE A 97 -13.43 -0.69 7.39
N LEU A 98 -12.31 -1.17 7.89
CA LEU A 98 -11.54 -0.46 8.91
C LEU A 98 -11.01 0.88 8.38
N SER A 99 -10.42 0.88 7.20
CA SER A 99 -9.92 2.09 6.54
C SER A 99 -11.03 3.09 6.25
N THR A 100 -12.18 2.62 5.77
CA THR A 100 -13.35 3.48 5.54
C THR A 100 -13.78 4.21 6.82
N ARG A 101 -13.83 3.51 7.95
CA ARG A 101 -14.17 4.12 9.24
C ARG A 101 -13.13 5.15 9.68
N ILE A 102 -11.85 4.83 9.54
CA ILE A 102 -10.76 5.75 9.91
C ILE A 102 -10.79 7.00 9.03
N ILE A 103 -10.93 6.84 7.72
CA ILE A 103 -11.02 7.96 6.77
C ILE A 103 -12.20 8.85 7.13
N ARG A 104 -13.39 8.27 7.24
CA ARG A 104 -14.63 9.01 7.48
C ARG A 104 -14.66 9.69 8.84
N ASP A 105 -14.28 8.98 9.90
CA ASP A 105 -14.54 9.41 11.29
C ASP A 105 -13.34 10.11 11.94
N ALA A 106 -12.15 10.04 11.33
CA ALA A 106 -10.95 10.61 11.92
C ALA A 106 -10.13 11.51 10.98
N ILE A 107 -10.14 11.28 9.67
CA ILE A 107 -9.29 12.02 8.73
C ILE A 107 -10.10 13.09 8.00
N LEU A 108 -11.19 12.73 7.32
CA LEU A 108 -12.01 13.68 6.57
C LEU A 108 -12.51 14.89 7.40
N PRO A 109 -12.85 14.76 8.69
CA PRO A 109 -13.21 15.93 9.49
C PRO A 109 -12.07 16.95 9.71
N LEU A 110 -10.82 16.55 9.45
CA LEU A 110 -9.60 17.38 9.54
C LEU A 110 -9.07 17.79 8.17
N ASP A 111 -9.74 17.35 7.11
CA ASP A 111 -9.33 17.62 5.72
C ASP A 111 -9.74 19.05 5.30
N SER A 112 -9.05 19.59 4.31
CA SER A 112 -9.31 20.89 3.72
C SER A 112 -9.96 20.72 2.35
N GLU A 113 -10.88 21.60 1.98
CA GLU A 113 -11.55 21.62 0.67
C GLU A 113 -10.56 21.76 -0.50
N ASP A 114 -9.39 22.35 -0.26
CA ASP A 114 -8.34 22.50 -1.26
C ASP A 114 -7.57 21.22 -1.57
N ARG A 115 -7.79 20.15 -0.81
CA ARG A 115 -7.11 18.86 -0.98
C ARG A 115 -7.90 17.91 -1.86
N ALA A 116 -7.20 17.20 -2.69
CA ALA A 116 -7.78 16.15 -3.52
C ALA A 116 -7.52 14.78 -2.92
N ASN A 117 -8.58 14.10 -2.50
CA ASN A 117 -8.51 12.72 -2.03
C ASN A 117 -8.24 11.77 -3.19
N VAL A 118 -7.26 10.91 -3.02
CA VAL A 118 -6.78 10.01 -4.06
C VAL A 118 -6.68 8.57 -3.56
N LEU A 119 -6.91 7.63 -4.46
CA LEU A 119 -6.55 6.23 -4.29
C LEU A 119 -5.22 5.98 -4.99
N ILE A 120 -4.33 5.23 -4.37
CA ILE A 120 -2.98 4.96 -4.88
C ILE A 120 -2.78 3.47 -5.01
N ILE A 121 -2.40 3.03 -6.21
CA ILE A 121 -2.06 1.63 -6.49
C ILE A 121 -0.55 1.53 -6.64
N ASP A 122 0.04 0.65 -5.86
CA ASP A 122 1.46 0.31 -5.97
C ASP A 122 1.68 -1.18 -5.73
N ASP A 123 2.73 -1.74 -6.32
CA ASP A 123 3.14 -3.10 -6.07
C ASP A 123 4.58 -3.20 -5.58
N SER A 124 4.77 -4.05 -4.59
CA SER A 124 6.06 -4.30 -3.98
C SER A 124 6.40 -5.78 -3.94
N MET A 125 7.69 -6.11 -3.88
CA MET A 125 8.13 -7.48 -3.77
C MET A 125 7.98 -7.99 -2.32
N PHE A 126 7.21 -9.06 -2.14
CA PHE A 126 7.07 -9.77 -0.87
C PHE A 126 7.92 -11.06 -0.92
N GLU A 127 9.17 -10.95 -0.49
CA GLU A 127 10.18 -12.00 -0.66
C GLU A 127 9.97 -13.18 0.30
N HIS A 128 10.08 -14.40 -0.27
CA HIS A 128 10.08 -15.67 0.46
C HIS A 128 11.18 -16.61 -0.07
N ASN A 129 12.38 -16.12 -0.31
CA ASN A 129 13.46 -16.83 -0.97
C ASN A 129 13.90 -18.13 -0.27
N ARG A 130 13.72 -18.23 1.05
CA ARG A 130 14.08 -19.42 1.83
C ARG A 130 12.94 -20.43 1.97
N SER A 131 11.74 -20.06 1.55
CA SER A 131 10.57 -20.92 1.70
C SER A 131 10.46 -21.89 0.53
N LYS A 132 10.19 -23.17 0.84
CA LYS A 132 10.00 -24.21 -0.18
C LYS A 132 8.55 -24.71 -0.27
N LYS A 133 7.77 -24.56 0.82
CA LYS A 133 6.43 -25.16 0.96
C LYS A 133 5.30 -24.16 1.08
N VAL A 134 5.54 -22.87 0.78
CA VAL A 134 4.48 -21.86 0.82
C VAL A 134 3.57 -22.05 -0.38
N GLU A 135 2.27 -22.15 -0.13
CA GLU A 135 1.24 -22.27 -1.14
C GLU A 135 1.29 -21.08 -2.12
N LEU A 136 1.12 -21.33 -3.41
CA LEU A 136 1.18 -20.33 -4.47
C LEU A 136 2.50 -19.58 -4.59
N LEU A 137 3.58 -20.07 -3.94
CA LEU A 137 4.91 -19.48 -4.09
C LEU A 137 5.29 -19.42 -5.57
N ALA A 138 5.76 -18.28 -6.02
CA ALA A 138 6.11 -18.06 -7.41
C ALA A 138 7.51 -17.45 -7.58
N LYS A 139 8.06 -17.67 -8.78
CA LYS A 139 9.25 -16.97 -9.27
C LYS A 139 8.81 -15.64 -9.89
N VAL A 140 9.05 -14.55 -9.19
CA VAL A 140 8.60 -13.20 -9.53
C VAL A 140 9.81 -12.33 -9.88
N TYR A 141 9.67 -11.47 -10.88
CA TYR A 141 10.72 -10.53 -11.24
C TYR A 141 10.69 -9.31 -10.33
N ASP A 142 11.82 -9.06 -9.67
CA ASP A 142 12.04 -7.88 -8.83
C ASP A 142 12.63 -6.77 -9.71
N HIS A 143 11.83 -5.75 -10.01
CA HIS A 143 12.23 -4.64 -10.85
C HIS A 143 13.28 -3.73 -10.22
N ALA A 144 13.33 -3.64 -8.88
CA ALA A 144 14.32 -2.85 -8.17
C ALA A 144 15.72 -3.51 -8.18
N LYS A 145 15.74 -4.84 -8.08
CA LYS A 145 16.98 -5.62 -8.04
C LYS A 145 17.35 -6.26 -9.38
N HIS A 146 16.54 -6.05 -10.42
CA HIS A 146 16.69 -6.59 -11.77
C HIS A 146 16.96 -8.11 -11.83
N LYS A 147 16.27 -8.88 -10.95
CA LYS A 147 16.42 -10.35 -10.90
C LYS A 147 15.15 -11.04 -10.44
N TYR A 148 15.06 -12.33 -10.74
CA TYR A 148 13.99 -13.17 -10.25
C TYR A 148 14.21 -13.54 -8.77
N ARG A 149 13.11 -13.50 -8.01
CA ARG A 149 13.03 -13.87 -6.59
C ARG A 149 11.88 -14.82 -6.37
N PHE A 150 11.95 -15.62 -5.29
CA PHE A 150 10.81 -16.39 -4.84
C PHE A 150 9.97 -15.56 -3.87
N GLY A 151 8.67 -15.51 -4.14
CA GLY A 151 7.75 -14.73 -3.32
C GLY A 151 6.46 -14.40 -4.04
N PHE A 152 5.95 -13.22 -3.74
CA PHE A 152 4.71 -12.67 -4.30
C PHE A 152 4.92 -11.21 -4.66
N ARG A 153 4.10 -10.71 -5.57
CA ARG A 153 3.92 -9.26 -5.73
C ARG A 153 2.79 -8.84 -4.80
N MET A 154 3.08 -7.98 -3.84
CA MET A 154 2.06 -7.41 -2.96
C MET A 154 1.50 -6.16 -3.61
N LEU A 155 0.33 -6.31 -4.23
CA LEU A 155 -0.42 -5.18 -4.77
C LEU A 155 -1.22 -4.53 -3.65
N THR A 156 -0.99 -3.25 -3.42
CA THR A 156 -1.61 -2.48 -2.35
C THR A 156 -2.42 -1.33 -2.92
N LEU A 157 -3.63 -1.16 -2.41
CA LEU A 157 -4.44 0.02 -2.58
C LEU A 157 -4.34 0.86 -1.32
N GLY A 158 -3.83 2.07 -1.43
CA GLY A 158 -3.81 3.11 -0.41
C GLY A 158 -4.77 4.24 -0.72
N TRP A 159 -5.05 5.05 0.30
CA TRP A 159 -5.76 6.30 0.20
C TRP A 159 -4.89 7.43 0.76
N SER A 160 -5.01 8.63 0.18
CA SER A 160 -4.30 9.82 0.69
C SER A 160 -5.07 11.09 0.41
N ASP A 161 -4.96 12.04 1.33
CA ASP A 161 -5.38 13.44 1.21
C ASP A 161 -4.21 14.39 0.86
N GLY A 162 -3.03 13.82 0.57
CA GLY A 162 -1.78 14.55 0.33
C GLY A 162 -0.91 14.72 1.58
N SER A 163 -1.47 14.63 2.78
CA SER A 163 -0.73 14.70 4.05
C SER A 163 -0.68 13.36 4.77
N THR A 164 -1.77 12.60 4.72
CA THR A 164 -1.89 11.29 5.35
C THR A 164 -1.93 10.19 4.28
N PHE A 165 -1.21 9.10 4.49
CA PHE A 165 -1.34 7.88 3.71
C PHE A 165 -1.96 6.78 4.59
N LEU A 166 -3.02 6.15 4.10
CA LEU A 166 -3.67 5.03 4.78
C LEU A 166 -3.81 3.82 3.84
N PRO A 167 -3.25 2.64 4.19
CA PRO A 167 -3.50 1.43 3.40
C PRO A 167 -4.97 1.00 3.52
N VAL A 168 -5.61 0.75 2.38
CA VAL A 168 -7.02 0.36 2.31
C VAL A 168 -7.16 -1.15 2.25
N ASN A 169 -6.53 -1.76 1.26
CA ASN A 169 -6.53 -3.22 1.11
C ASN A 169 -5.34 -3.68 0.25
N SER A 170 -5.12 -4.98 0.24
CA SER A 170 -4.02 -5.55 -0.55
C SER A 170 -4.30 -6.99 -0.96
N VAL A 171 -3.52 -7.46 -1.94
CA VAL A 171 -3.50 -8.87 -2.36
C VAL A 171 -2.07 -9.32 -2.64
N LEU A 172 -1.75 -10.55 -2.25
CA LEU A 172 -0.50 -11.20 -2.62
C LEU A 172 -0.71 -11.92 -3.96
N LEU A 173 -0.10 -11.38 -5.01
CA LEU A 173 -0.16 -11.95 -6.35
C LEU A 173 0.97 -12.97 -6.54
N SER A 174 0.57 -14.15 -6.95
CA SER A 174 1.45 -15.19 -7.47
C SER A 174 1.69 -14.91 -8.97
N THR A 175 1.37 -15.85 -9.83
CA THR A 175 1.44 -15.70 -11.27
C THR A 175 0.38 -16.55 -11.97
N GLU A 176 -0.15 -16.05 -13.06
CA GLU A 176 -1.01 -16.81 -13.97
C GLU A 176 -0.23 -17.96 -14.64
N ASN A 177 1.06 -17.74 -14.90
CA ASN A 177 1.89 -18.70 -15.58
C ASN A 177 2.32 -19.85 -14.65
N ARG A 178 1.79 -21.05 -14.87
CA ARG A 178 2.12 -22.27 -14.13
C ARG A 178 3.61 -22.58 -14.06
N LYS A 179 4.36 -22.29 -15.11
CA LYS A 179 5.83 -22.55 -15.14
C LYS A 179 6.61 -21.73 -14.12
N ASN A 180 6.06 -20.60 -13.70
CA ASN A 180 6.68 -19.73 -12.69
C ASN A 180 6.15 -19.99 -11.29
N ARG A 181 5.08 -20.79 -11.11
CA ARG A 181 4.62 -21.24 -9.79
C ARG A 181 5.46 -22.40 -9.31
N ILE A 182 5.94 -22.29 -8.08
CA ILE A 182 6.71 -23.35 -7.41
C ILE A 182 5.75 -24.34 -6.74
N ASN A 183 4.69 -23.81 -6.11
CA ASN A 183 3.67 -24.60 -5.45
C ASN A 183 2.29 -24.17 -5.94
N GLU A 184 1.42 -25.14 -6.15
CA GLU A 184 0.05 -24.89 -6.57
C GLU A 184 -0.85 -24.50 -5.38
N ALA A 185 -2.03 -24.01 -5.71
CA ALA A 185 -3.06 -23.70 -4.74
C ALA A 185 -3.58 -24.97 -4.05
N THR A 186 -3.80 -24.90 -2.75
CA THR A 186 -4.54 -25.96 -2.04
C THR A 186 -5.99 -25.98 -2.52
N GLU A 187 -6.50 -27.15 -2.79
CA GLU A 187 -7.89 -27.33 -3.15
C GLU A 187 -8.80 -26.96 -1.99
N VAL A 188 -9.76 -26.11 -2.25
CA VAL A 188 -10.79 -25.67 -1.31
C VAL A 188 -12.12 -25.50 -2.03
N ASP A 189 -13.22 -25.60 -1.32
CA ASP A 189 -14.55 -25.41 -1.88
C ASP A 189 -14.66 -24.06 -2.61
N LYS A 190 -15.08 -24.11 -3.87
CA LYS A 190 -15.19 -22.97 -4.79
C LYS A 190 -16.11 -21.85 -4.28
N ARG A 191 -17.05 -22.16 -3.39
CA ARG A 191 -17.96 -21.20 -2.76
C ARG A 191 -17.28 -20.33 -1.69
N THR A 192 -16.13 -20.74 -1.19
CA THR A 192 -15.46 -20.08 -0.07
C THR A 192 -14.71 -18.81 -0.48
N VAL A 193 -14.55 -17.90 0.47
CA VAL A 193 -13.67 -16.72 0.31
C VAL A 193 -12.22 -17.16 0.06
N GLY A 194 -11.78 -18.25 0.68
CA GLY A 194 -10.46 -18.83 0.47
C GLY A 194 -10.19 -19.22 -0.98
N TYR A 195 -11.18 -19.80 -1.68
CA TYR A 195 -11.07 -20.07 -3.11
C TYR A 195 -10.94 -18.79 -3.93
N LYS A 196 -11.83 -17.81 -3.69
CA LYS A 196 -11.81 -16.51 -4.39
C LYS A 196 -10.48 -15.78 -4.20
N ARG A 197 -9.91 -15.85 -3.00
CA ARG A 197 -8.59 -15.26 -2.69
C ARG A 197 -7.48 -15.92 -3.50
N ARG A 198 -7.46 -17.25 -3.60
CA ARG A 198 -6.48 -18.00 -4.39
C ARG A 198 -6.61 -17.71 -5.88
N LYS A 199 -7.85 -17.65 -6.38
CA LYS A 199 -8.12 -17.27 -7.76
C LYS A 199 -7.59 -15.87 -8.05
N LEU A 200 -7.92 -14.88 -7.21
CA LEU A 200 -7.43 -13.49 -7.33
C LEU A 200 -5.90 -13.40 -7.30
N SER A 201 -5.24 -14.21 -6.47
CA SER A 201 -3.77 -14.28 -6.39
C SER A 201 -3.12 -14.75 -7.70
N MET A 202 -3.82 -15.47 -8.54
CA MET A 202 -3.32 -15.98 -9.83
C MET A 202 -3.73 -15.10 -11.02
N GLU A 203 -4.51 -14.04 -10.81
CA GLU A 203 -4.94 -13.13 -11.87
C GLU A 203 -3.83 -12.14 -12.25
N LYS A 204 -4.03 -11.46 -13.39
CA LYS A 204 -3.16 -10.34 -13.79
C LYS A 204 -3.26 -9.19 -12.81
N GLY A 205 -2.16 -8.50 -12.55
CA GLY A 205 -2.12 -7.36 -11.64
C GLY A 205 -3.16 -6.29 -11.96
N THR A 206 -3.42 -6.02 -13.24
CA THR A 206 -4.48 -5.08 -13.68
C THR A 206 -5.88 -5.52 -13.27
N GLN A 207 -6.20 -6.82 -13.38
CA GLN A 207 -7.49 -7.35 -12.95
C GLN A 207 -7.64 -7.34 -11.43
N ALA A 208 -6.57 -7.71 -10.72
CA ALA A 208 -6.53 -7.64 -9.27
C ALA A 208 -6.70 -6.19 -8.76
N MET A 209 -6.05 -5.22 -9.41
CA MET A 209 -6.22 -3.79 -9.13
C MET A 209 -7.69 -3.36 -9.21
N LEU A 210 -8.40 -3.73 -10.28
CA LEU A 210 -9.81 -3.40 -10.45
C LEU A 210 -10.67 -4.03 -9.33
N THR A 211 -10.33 -5.24 -8.89
CA THR A 211 -11.01 -5.89 -7.74
C THR A 211 -10.79 -5.12 -6.44
N LEU A 212 -9.57 -4.62 -6.18
CA LEU A 212 -9.28 -3.80 -5.00
C LEU A 212 -10.00 -2.45 -5.04
N LEU A 213 -10.01 -1.79 -6.21
CA LEU A 213 -10.73 -0.54 -6.44
C LEU A 213 -12.25 -0.70 -6.27
N ASP A 214 -12.83 -1.78 -6.79
CA ASP A 214 -14.27 -2.07 -6.63
C ASP A 214 -14.65 -2.29 -5.16
N ALA A 215 -13.78 -2.92 -4.38
CA ALA A 215 -13.98 -3.06 -2.94
C ALA A 215 -13.99 -1.69 -2.22
N ALA A 216 -13.10 -0.78 -2.58
CA ALA A 216 -13.05 0.58 -2.04
C ALA A 216 -14.28 1.40 -2.47
N ARG A 217 -14.68 1.30 -3.75
CA ARG A 217 -15.87 1.95 -4.30
C ARG A 217 -17.15 1.50 -3.58
N LYS A 218 -17.33 0.19 -3.41
CA LYS A 218 -18.48 -0.39 -2.68
C LYS A 218 -18.51 0.00 -1.20
N ALA A 219 -17.36 0.27 -0.62
CA ALA A 219 -17.24 0.80 0.74
C ALA A 219 -17.40 2.33 0.82
N THR A 220 -17.67 3.00 -0.31
CA THR A 220 -17.87 4.45 -0.42
C THR A 220 -16.69 5.29 0.10
N ILE A 221 -15.45 4.82 -0.12
CA ILE A 221 -14.26 5.60 0.21
C ILE A 221 -14.20 6.81 -0.73
N SER A 222 -14.19 8.01 -0.13
CA SER A 222 -14.12 9.27 -0.87
C SER A 222 -12.77 9.41 -1.56
N ALA A 223 -12.78 9.43 -2.90
CA ALA A 223 -11.61 9.74 -3.71
C ALA A 223 -12.07 10.22 -5.10
N LYS A 224 -11.36 11.20 -5.66
CA LYS A 224 -11.62 11.73 -7.00
C LYS A 224 -10.72 11.06 -8.03
N TYR A 225 -9.48 10.81 -7.67
CA TYR A 225 -8.45 10.31 -8.56
C TYR A 225 -7.93 8.94 -8.13
N VAL A 226 -7.51 8.14 -9.11
CA VAL A 226 -6.70 6.94 -8.89
C VAL A 226 -5.32 7.21 -9.48
N LEU A 227 -4.28 7.02 -8.65
CA LEU A 227 -2.88 7.18 -9.02
C LEU A 227 -2.23 5.81 -9.17
N PHE A 228 -1.47 5.62 -10.24
CA PHE A 228 -0.66 4.41 -10.43
C PHE A 228 0.52 4.66 -11.38
N ASP A 229 1.44 3.72 -11.36
CA ASP A 229 2.61 3.76 -12.22
C ASP A 229 2.30 3.31 -13.67
N SER A 230 3.30 3.34 -14.49
CA SER A 230 3.20 3.01 -15.92
C SER A 230 2.81 1.55 -16.22
N TRP A 231 2.85 0.65 -15.24
CA TRP A 231 2.43 -0.75 -15.40
C TRP A 231 0.93 -0.89 -15.63
N PHE A 232 0.15 0.00 -15.03
CA PHE A 232 -1.30 -0.03 -15.05
C PHE A 232 -1.90 0.93 -16.08
N SER A 233 -1.08 1.72 -16.80
CA SER A 233 -1.54 2.79 -17.71
C SER A 233 -1.88 2.31 -19.12
N SER A 234 -2.50 1.14 -19.27
CA SER A 234 -3.02 0.72 -20.58
C SER A 234 -4.37 1.39 -20.89
N PRO A 235 -4.72 1.66 -22.17
CA PRO A 235 -6.03 2.20 -22.53
C PRO A 235 -7.20 1.43 -21.90
N SER A 236 -7.15 0.09 -21.89
CA SER A 236 -8.17 -0.74 -21.28
C SER A 236 -8.30 -0.53 -19.76
N THR A 237 -7.20 -0.31 -19.07
CA THR A 237 -7.23 -0.02 -17.64
C THR A 237 -7.79 1.37 -17.38
N LEU A 238 -7.39 2.37 -18.17
CA LEU A 238 -7.91 3.74 -18.05
C LEU A 238 -9.42 3.77 -18.22
N HIS A 239 -9.96 3.11 -19.24
CA HIS A 239 -11.41 2.97 -19.45
C HIS A 239 -12.10 2.26 -18.27
N ALA A 240 -11.55 1.14 -17.78
CA ALA A 240 -12.12 0.40 -16.68
C ALA A 240 -12.17 1.23 -15.38
N VAL A 241 -11.13 2.01 -15.07
CA VAL A 241 -11.11 2.88 -13.89
C VAL A 241 -12.07 4.06 -14.07
N LYS A 242 -12.13 4.65 -15.25
CA LYS A 242 -13.09 5.75 -15.56
C LYS A 242 -14.54 5.28 -15.43
N SER A 243 -14.86 4.07 -15.90
CA SER A 243 -16.21 3.50 -15.75
C SER A 243 -16.61 3.22 -14.30
N MET A 244 -15.64 3.11 -13.38
CA MET A 244 -15.90 3.05 -11.93
C MET A 244 -16.19 4.42 -11.31
N GLY A 245 -16.09 5.52 -12.07
CA GLY A 245 -16.36 6.88 -11.61
C GLY A 245 -15.13 7.64 -11.12
N TYR A 246 -13.91 7.12 -11.33
CA TYR A 246 -12.68 7.79 -10.94
C TYR A 246 -11.98 8.44 -12.14
N ASP A 247 -11.33 9.57 -11.90
CA ASP A 247 -10.33 10.11 -12.81
C ASP A 247 -8.96 9.46 -12.56
N VAL A 248 -8.12 9.42 -13.60
CA VAL A 248 -6.81 8.75 -13.51
C VAL A 248 -5.68 9.75 -13.63
N ILE A 249 -4.69 9.62 -12.76
CA ILE A 249 -3.39 10.27 -12.89
C ILE A 249 -2.33 9.18 -12.91
N GLY A 250 -1.68 8.96 -14.04
CA GLY A 250 -0.72 7.88 -14.18
C GLY A 250 0.45 8.22 -15.07
N MET A 251 1.58 7.59 -14.81
CA MET A 251 2.70 7.61 -15.73
C MET A 251 2.40 6.70 -16.91
N VAL A 252 2.76 7.10 -18.12
CA VAL A 252 2.53 6.30 -19.32
C VAL A 252 3.86 5.85 -19.92
N LYS A 253 3.94 4.55 -20.25
CA LYS A 253 5.14 3.98 -20.91
C LYS A 253 5.28 4.49 -22.34
N LYS A 254 6.49 4.90 -22.71
CA LYS A 254 6.86 5.09 -24.11
C LYS A 254 7.06 3.71 -24.73
N THR A 255 6.06 3.23 -25.43
CA THR A 255 6.11 1.96 -26.15
C THR A 255 5.57 2.16 -27.56
N PRO A 256 6.18 1.52 -28.59
CA PRO A 256 5.67 1.60 -29.97
C PRO A 256 4.35 0.85 -30.17
N LYS A 257 3.87 0.11 -29.15
CA LYS A 257 2.64 -0.69 -29.22
C LYS A 257 1.41 0.02 -28.64
N MET A 258 1.57 1.24 -28.13
CA MET A 258 0.48 2.00 -27.48
C MET A 258 0.23 3.28 -28.28
N PHE A 259 -0.98 3.43 -28.77
CA PHE A 259 -1.40 4.55 -29.59
C PHE A 259 -2.51 5.33 -28.88
N PHE A 260 -2.55 6.62 -29.16
CA PHE A 260 -3.56 7.55 -28.68
C PHE A 260 -4.01 8.40 -29.86
N ARG A 261 -5.26 8.77 -29.90
CA ARG A 261 -5.78 9.65 -30.97
C ARG A 261 -5.40 11.09 -30.69
N TYR A 262 -4.69 11.68 -31.62
CA TYR A 262 -4.26 13.06 -31.58
C TYR A 262 -4.49 13.72 -32.95
N ASN A 263 -5.25 14.83 -32.98
CA ASN A 263 -5.69 15.51 -34.23
C ASN A 263 -6.34 14.55 -35.25
N GLY A 264 -7.11 13.57 -34.77
CA GLY A 264 -7.82 12.60 -35.60
C GLY A 264 -7.01 11.36 -36.02
N GLU A 265 -5.72 11.33 -35.75
CA GLU A 265 -4.82 10.22 -36.10
C GLU A 265 -4.36 9.43 -34.88
N ASP A 266 -4.17 8.13 -35.04
CA ASP A 266 -3.63 7.26 -33.99
C ASP A 266 -2.10 7.36 -33.96
N MET A 267 -1.56 8.01 -32.94
CA MET A 267 -0.14 8.33 -32.80
C MET A 267 0.45 7.77 -31.52
N SER A 268 1.73 7.37 -31.58
CA SER A 268 2.50 7.05 -30.38
C SER A 268 2.83 8.33 -29.58
N LEU A 269 3.08 8.18 -28.26
CA LEU A 269 3.53 9.33 -27.46
C LEU A 269 4.81 9.98 -27.97
N THR A 270 5.71 9.21 -28.56
CA THR A 270 6.94 9.73 -29.17
C THR A 270 6.63 10.54 -30.41
N SER A 271 5.72 10.08 -31.27
CA SER A 271 5.27 10.82 -32.45
C SER A 271 4.59 12.12 -32.07
N ILE A 272 3.66 12.09 -31.12
CA ILE A 272 2.99 13.29 -30.59
C ILE A 272 4.01 14.29 -30.04
N TYR A 273 5.02 13.80 -29.31
CA TYR A 273 6.08 14.68 -28.80
C TYR A 273 6.87 15.32 -29.93
N ASN A 274 7.23 14.57 -30.98
CA ASN A 274 8.08 15.05 -32.07
C ASN A 274 7.38 16.07 -33.00
N THR A 275 6.09 15.89 -33.22
CA THR A 275 5.29 16.80 -34.09
C THR A 275 4.97 18.12 -33.43
N ASN A 276 5.07 18.24 -32.10
CA ASN A 276 4.71 19.46 -31.39
C ASN A 276 5.92 20.32 -31.01
N LYS A 277 5.73 21.64 -30.99
CA LYS A 277 6.72 22.60 -30.51
C LYS A 277 6.87 22.50 -29.00
N LYS A 278 8.09 22.30 -28.51
CA LYS A 278 8.39 22.17 -27.08
C LYS A 278 8.66 23.54 -26.45
N ARG A 279 8.36 23.67 -25.16
CA ARG A 279 8.79 24.83 -24.36
C ARG A 279 10.32 24.84 -24.26
N ARG A 280 10.91 26.01 -24.51
CA ARG A 280 12.37 26.22 -24.42
C ARG A 280 12.77 26.64 -23.01
N GLY A 281 14.09 26.68 -22.76
CA GLY A 281 14.67 27.14 -21.50
C GLY A 281 14.62 26.08 -20.39
N ARG A 282 14.57 26.53 -19.12
CA ARG A 282 14.61 25.70 -17.91
C ARG A 282 13.26 25.12 -17.48
N SER A 283 12.22 25.25 -18.32
CA SER A 283 10.90 24.74 -17.96
C SER A 283 10.91 23.24 -17.63
N ARG A 284 10.35 22.88 -16.50
CA ARG A 284 10.12 21.47 -16.13
C ARG A 284 9.11 20.81 -17.08
N TYR A 285 8.11 21.54 -17.53
CA TYR A 285 7.08 21.06 -18.44
C TYR A 285 7.46 21.39 -19.88
N LEU A 286 7.72 20.37 -20.68
CA LEU A 286 8.17 20.51 -22.06
C LEU A 286 7.01 20.69 -23.03
N LEU A 287 5.94 19.95 -22.83
CA LEU A 287 4.77 19.92 -23.69
C LEU A 287 3.55 19.46 -22.87
N SER A 288 2.39 20.01 -23.15
CA SER A 288 1.10 19.57 -22.62
C SER A 288 0.09 19.59 -23.76
N VAL A 289 -0.52 18.47 -24.06
CA VAL A 289 -1.49 18.28 -25.14
C VAL A 289 -2.68 17.47 -24.68
N MET A 290 -3.85 17.75 -25.31
CA MET A 290 -5.01 16.89 -25.18
C MET A 290 -4.92 15.76 -26.20
N ILE A 291 -5.27 14.57 -25.77
CA ILE A 291 -5.38 13.37 -26.59
C ILE A 291 -6.65 12.63 -26.24
N ASP A 292 -7.04 11.70 -27.12
CA ASP A 292 -8.12 10.79 -26.80
C ASP A 292 -7.57 9.38 -26.60
N VAL A 293 -8.01 8.77 -25.52
CA VAL A 293 -7.78 7.36 -25.23
C VAL A 293 -8.95 6.57 -25.81
N VAL A 294 -8.72 5.89 -26.91
CA VAL A 294 -9.77 5.17 -27.64
C VAL A 294 -9.71 3.68 -27.31
N LYS A 295 -10.86 3.08 -26.97
CA LYS A 295 -11.01 1.65 -26.77
C LYS A 295 -12.43 1.22 -27.12
N ASP A 296 -12.57 0.20 -27.98
CA ASP A 296 -13.83 -0.43 -28.37
C ASP A 296 -14.91 0.61 -28.83
N GLY A 297 -14.47 1.70 -29.47
CA GLY A 297 -15.32 2.81 -29.92
C GLY A 297 -15.59 3.88 -28.88
N GLU A 298 -15.30 3.64 -27.61
CA GLU A 298 -15.40 4.63 -26.53
C GLU A 298 -14.16 5.55 -26.51
N ILE A 299 -14.39 6.83 -26.23
CA ILE A 299 -13.38 7.88 -26.22
C ILE A 299 -13.32 8.52 -24.83
N ILE A 300 -12.13 8.57 -24.25
CA ILE A 300 -11.85 9.31 -23.01
C ILE A 300 -10.84 10.42 -23.32
N PRO A 301 -11.21 11.70 -23.20
CA PRO A 301 -10.26 12.80 -23.34
C PRO A 301 -9.28 12.76 -22.17
N ALA A 302 -7.99 12.89 -22.48
CA ALA A 302 -6.92 12.87 -21.50
C ALA A 302 -5.88 13.94 -21.81
N LYS A 303 -5.27 14.48 -20.76
CA LYS A 303 -4.17 15.44 -20.88
C LYS A 303 -2.84 14.75 -20.69
N VAL A 304 -2.00 14.74 -21.70
CA VAL A 304 -0.62 14.23 -21.60
C VAL A 304 0.33 15.39 -21.34
N VAL A 305 1.18 15.20 -20.33
CA VAL A 305 2.20 16.17 -19.96
C VAL A 305 3.57 15.52 -20.10
N TYR A 306 4.44 16.12 -20.90
CA TYR A 306 5.83 15.71 -21.06
C TYR A 306 6.70 16.53 -20.12
N VAL A 307 7.38 15.87 -19.23
CA VAL A 307 8.19 16.48 -18.18
C VAL A 307 9.68 16.22 -18.47
N ARG A 308 10.49 17.25 -18.24
CA ARG A 308 11.95 17.11 -18.32
C ARG A 308 12.41 16.24 -17.15
N ASN A 309 13.15 15.18 -17.45
CA ASN A 309 13.87 14.46 -16.41
C ASN A 309 15.07 15.32 -15.98
N SER A 310 14.95 15.97 -14.83
CA SER A 310 15.96 16.85 -14.27
C SER A 310 16.90 16.15 -13.27
N LEU A 311 16.73 14.85 -13.08
CA LEU A 311 17.60 14.07 -12.20
C LEU A 311 18.92 13.81 -12.91
N SER A 312 19.88 14.75 -12.81
CA SER A 312 21.27 14.47 -13.13
C SER A 312 21.92 13.67 -12.00
N TYR A 313 22.97 12.93 -12.31
CA TYR A 313 23.78 12.23 -11.30
C TYR A 313 24.24 13.18 -10.20
N ASP A 314 24.68 14.38 -10.56
CA ASP A 314 25.11 15.42 -9.61
C ASP A 314 23.96 15.87 -8.69
N ALA A 315 22.74 16.05 -9.23
CA ALA A 315 21.59 16.43 -8.44
C ALA A 315 21.19 15.31 -7.44
N MET A 316 21.26 14.05 -7.86
CA MET A 316 21.03 12.90 -6.97
C MET A 316 22.09 12.81 -5.88
N THR A 317 23.37 13.03 -6.21
CA THR A 317 24.49 13.04 -5.28
C THR A 317 24.34 14.19 -4.27
N ALA A 318 24.01 15.39 -4.75
CA ALA A 318 23.76 16.55 -3.89
C ALA A 318 22.58 16.30 -2.94
N HIS A 319 21.47 15.76 -3.45
CA HIS A 319 20.32 15.40 -2.62
C HIS A 319 20.68 14.37 -1.55
N THR A 320 21.45 13.33 -1.91
CA THR A 320 21.93 12.33 -0.94
C THR A 320 22.83 12.96 0.12
N ALA A 321 23.71 13.90 -0.24
CA ALA A 321 24.54 14.62 0.69
C ALA A 321 23.71 15.46 1.68
N VAL A 322 22.67 16.16 1.20
CA VAL A 322 21.73 16.91 2.04
C VAL A 322 21.00 15.99 3.02
N VAL A 323 20.51 14.84 2.55
CA VAL A 323 19.84 13.84 3.39
C VAL A 323 20.80 13.29 4.46
N PHE A 324 22.06 13.01 4.11
CA PHE A 324 23.06 12.58 5.08
C PHE A 324 23.40 13.65 6.09
N THR A 325 23.55 14.92 5.67
CA THR A 325 23.78 16.03 6.58
C THR A 325 22.65 16.15 7.60
N ARG A 326 21.41 16.06 7.16
CA ARG A 326 20.25 16.03 8.05
C ARG A 326 20.30 14.85 9.04
N TYR A 327 20.63 13.65 8.57
CA TYR A 327 20.79 12.48 9.44
C TYR A 327 21.90 12.69 10.47
N MET A 328 23.02 13.31 10.08
CA MET A 328 24.13 13.61 10.98
C MET A 328 23.69 14.58 12.10
N ILE A 329 22.95 15.64 11.76
CA ILE A 329 22.42 16.59 12.75
C ILE A 329 21.51 15.87 13.74
N LEU A 330 20.51 15.12 13.24
CA LEU A 330 19.59 14.38 14.10
C LEU A 330 20.29 13.35 15.00
N SER A 331 21.37 12.74 14.50
CA SER A 331 22.16 11.76 15.27
C SER A 331 22.99 12.43 16.37
N LEU A 332 23.49 13.64 16.14
CA LEU A 332 24.20 14.44 17.14
C LEU A 332 23.23 14.92 18.23
N GLU A 333 22.11 15.52 17.85
CA GLU A 333 21.09 15.97 18.80
C GLU A 333 20.57 14.83 19.69
N SER A 334 20.35 13.66 19.10
CA SER A 334 19.95 12.46 19.86
C SER A 334 21.01 11.99 20.87
N ARG A 335 22.28 12.35 20.68
CA ARG A 335 23.38 11.98 21.59
C ARG A 335 23.73 13.04 22.61
N GLU A 336 23.70 14.31 22.24
CA GLU A 336 24.14 15.42 23.06
C GLU A 336 23.08 15.90 24.06
N SER A 337 21.82 15.78 23.67
CA SER A 337 20.71 16.04 24.56
C SER A 337 20.33 14.76 25.29
N ASN A 338 20.10 14.80 26.59
CA ASN A 338 19.37 13.73 27.30
C ASN A 338 17.91 13.60 26.81
N ASP A 339 17.69 13.85 25.54
CA ASP A 339 16.40 13.87 24.86
C ASP A 339 16.00 12.44 24.53
N ASN A 340 14.93 11.98 25.13
CA ASN A 340 14.40 10.64 24.94
C ASN A 340 13.54 10.51 23.66
N ARG A 341 13.49 11.55 22.80
CA ARG A 341 12.76 11.50 21.54
C ARG A 341 13.44 10.55 20.54
N SER A 342 12.65 9.85 19.78
CA SER A 342 13.16 9.06 18.64
C SER A 342 13.67 9.98 17.53
N LEU A 343 14.53 9.47 16.63
CA LEU A 343 14.99 10.22 15.45
C LEU A 343 13.82 10.75 14.59
N GLY A 344 12.69 10.03 14.57
CA GLY A 344 11.47 10.46 13.88
C GLY A 344 10.78 11.64 14.56
N GLU A 345 10.74 11.66 15.89
CA GLU A 345 10.19 12.77 16.68
C GLU A 345 11.06 14.02 16.58
N LEU A 346 12.38 13.86 16.64
CA LEU A 346 13.33 14.94 16.38
C LEU A 346 13.19 15.52 14.98
N PHE A 347 12.92 14.65 13.99
CA PHE A 347 12.65 15.09 12.63
C PHE A 347 11.42 16.00 12.53
N LEU A 348 10.32 15.62 13.15
CA LEU A 348 9.10 16.44 13.18
C LEU A 348 9.35 17.78 13.89
N TYR A 349 10.01 17.74 15.03
CA TYR A 349 10.36 18.94 15.78
C TYR A 349 11.18 19.95 14.95
N PHE A 350 12.26 19.51 14.29
CA PHE A 350 13.06 20.38 13.41
C PHE A 350 12.33 20.81 12.12
N SER A 351 11.30 20.07 11.69
CA SER A 351 10.49 20.48 10.54
C SER A 351 9.62 21.70 10.86
N ASP A 352 9.16 21.81 12.10
CA ASP A 352 8.35 22.96 12.56
C ASP A 352 9.21 24.21 12.83
N GLU A 353 10.48 24.04 13.19
CA GLU A 353 11.42 25.15 13.41
C GLU A 353 12.05 25.73 12.14
N MET A 354 11.88 25.08 10.99
CA MET A 354 12.45 25.56 9.71
C MET A 354 11.86 26.89 9.21
N SER A 355 10.74 27.34 9.75
CA SER A 355 10.17 28.66 9.47
C SER A 355 11.03 29.83 9.98
N ASP A 356 11.93 29.58 10.91
CA ASP A 356 12.78 30.60 11.55
C ASP A 356 14.17 30.77 10.87
N ILE A 357 14.46 29.97 9.83
CA ILE A 357 15.75 29.95 9.13
C ILE A 357 15.70 30.73 7.80
N THR A 358 14.55 31.24 7.39
CA THR A 358 14.37 32.12 6.22
C THR A 358 14.12 33.55 6.68
#